data_8e975d8d9d1c8bc31b4bc4f405371670
#
_entry.id   8e975d8d9d1c8bc31b4bc4f405371670
#
_cell.length_a   1.000
_cell.length_b   1.000
_cell.length_c   1.000
_cell.angle_alpha   90.00
_cell.angle_beta   90.00
_cell.angle_gamma   90.00
#
_symmetry.space_group_name_H-M   'P 1'
#
loop_
_entity.id
_entity.type
_entity.pdbx_description
1 polymer ?
#
loop_
_entity_poly.entity_id
_entity_poly.type
_entity_poly.pdbx_seq_one_letter_code
_entity_poly.pdbx_strand_id
1 'polypeptide(L)'
;MDRMWSIAPVIYVGEFARAAHFHNARLNAMALLVLAWGARLTFNFARKGGYSGAEDYRWPVLRAGMKNWQFQLFNIFFIVLYQNFLLVLISLPALTAYRHQGTAFDGWDLLLVLGFLFLLLGETVADQQQWNFQEGKKKLIAAGGVPEKRFLTNGLFKYSRHPNYFFEIKQWWALYLIGCNSIGLLFQRTIIGPVLLTLLFIGSTRFTEKLSLAKYPEYGGLPEEHIGHHSLDRKAWRP
;
A
#
# COMPACT_ATOMS: atom_id res chain seq x y z
N MET A 1 0.98 -12.83 -9.10
CA MET A 1 0.10 -11.76 -8.62
C MET A 1 0.87 -10.49 -8.31
N ASP A 2 1.92 -10.54 -7.52
CA ASP A 2 2.70 -9.37 -7.08
C ASP A 2 3.15 -8.43 -8.22
N ARG A 3 3.49 -9.00 -9.40
CA ARG A 3 3.87 -8.24 -10.60
C ARG A 3 2.72 -7.43 -11.21
N MET A 4 1.48 -7.87 -11.04
CA MET A 4 0.29 -7.21 -11.59
C MET A 4 -0.26 -6.11 -10.67
N TRP A 5 0.16 -6.13 -9.39
CA TRP A 5 -0.36 -5.21 -8.38
C TRP A 5 -0.15 -3.74 -8.77
N SER A 6 1.02 -3.39 -9.26
CA SER A 6 1.35 -2.01 -9.67
C SER A 6 0.89 -1.64 -11.08
N ILE A 7 0.46 -2.61 -11.90
CA ILE A 7 0.14 -2.40 -13.31
C ILE A 7 -1.37 -2.34 -13.55
N ALA A 8 -2.12 -3.27 -12.98
CA ALA A 8 -3.55 -3.41 -13.26
C ALA A 8 -4.37 -2.15 -12.93
N PRO A 9 -4.22 -1.48 -11.76
CA PRO A 9 -4.94 -0.25 -11.47
C PRO A 9 -4.59 0.89 -12.45
N VAL A 10 -3.34 0.97 -12.91
CA VAL A 10 -2.91 1.97 -13.91
C VAL A 10 -3.69 1.79 -15.21
N ILE A 11 -3.81 0.53 -15.67
CA ILE A 11 -4.57 0.21 -16.87
C ILE A 11 -6.05 0.54 -16.66
N TYR A 12 -6.66 0.11 -15.54
CA TYR A 12 -8.08 0.31 -15.29
C TYR A 12 -8.46 1.79 -15.22
N VAL A 13 -7.69 2.59 -14.46
CA VAL A 13 -7.97 4.03 -14.33
C VAL A 13 -7.63 4.76 -15.63
N GLY A 14 -6.54 4.38 -16.31
CA GLY A 14 -6.15 4.92 -17.61
C GLY A 14 -7.22 4.67 -18.69
N GLU A 15 -7.88 3.51 -18.69
CA GLU A 15 -8.96 3.20 -19.61
C GLU A 15 -10.17 4.14 -19.45
N PHE A 16 -10.52 4.56 -18.23
CA PHE A 16 -11.59 5.54 -18.03
C PHE A 16 -11.21 6.92 -18.57
N ALA A 17 -9.96 7.37 -18.40
CA ALA A 17 -9.49 8.62 -18.98
C ALA A 17 -9.47 8.56 -20.51
N ARG A 18 -9.01 7.43 -21.09
CA ARG A 18 -9.02 7.18 -22.52
C ARG A 18 -10.46 7.15 -23.10
N ALA A 19 -11.39 6.45 -22.43
CA ALA A 19 -12.80 6.38 -22.82
C ALA A 19 -13.49 7.75 -22.75
N ALA A 20 -13.00 8.68 -21.91
CA ALA A 20 -13.41 10.08 -21.90
C ALA A 20 -12.63 10.95 -22.90
N HIS A 21 -11.88 10.33 -23.84
CA HIS A 21 -11.03 11.00 -24.83
C HIS A 21 -10.05 12.03 -24.21
N PHE A 22 -9.68 11.83 -22.94
CA PHE A 22 -8.85 12.74 -22.15
C PHE A 22 -9.41 14.17 -22.00
N HIS A 23 -10.71 14.37 -22.23
CA HIS A 23 -11.35 15.68 -22.09
C HIS A 23 -11.77 16.00 -20.66
N ASN A 24 -11.77 15.03 -19.75
CA ASN A 24 -12.15 15.23 -18.34
C ASN A 24 -10.91 15.41 -17.47
N ALA A 25 -10.70 16.62 -16.93
CA ALA A 25 -9.55 16.96 -16.12
C ALA A 25 -9.43 16.09 -14.84
N ARG A 26 -10.56 15.74 -14.20
CA ARG A 26 -10.57 14.88 -13.00
C ARG A 26 -10.07 13.48 -13.32
N LEU A 27 -10.56 12.86 -14.40
CA LEU A 27 -10.08 11.54 -14.84
C LEU A 27 -8.62 11.54 -15.24
N ASN A 28 -8.18 12.60 -15.92
CA ASN A 28 -6.77 12.75 -16.29
C ASN A 28 -5.89 12.86 -15.04
N ALA A 29 -6.31 13.66 -14.05
CA ALA A 29 -5.61 13.75 -12.77
C ALA A 29 -5.55 12.39 -12.06
N MET A 30 -6.68 11.66 -11.94
CA MET A 30 -6.72 10.33 -11.36
C MET A 30 -5.77 9.35 -12.08
N ALA A 31 -5.77 9.35 -13.41
CA ALA A 31 -4.90 8.49 -14.20
C ALA A 31 -3.41 8.83 -14.00
N LEU A 32 -3.03 10.11 -13.95
CA LEU A 32 -1.67 10.54 -13.69
C LEU A 32 -1.21 10.18 -12.26
N LEU A 33 -2.07 10.35 -11.26
CA LEU A 33 -1.77 9.97 -9.88
C LEU A 33 -1.54 8.47 -9.75
N VAL A 34 -2.41 7.65 -10.33
CA VAL A 34 -2.29 6.18 -10.28
C VAL A 34 -1.10 5.72 -11.13
N LEU A 35 -0.78 6.40 -12.23
CA LEU A 35 0.43 6.13 -13.02
C LEU A 35 1.71 6.41 -12.19
N ALA A 36 1.78 7.54 -11.49
CA ALA A 36 2.91 7.89 -10.65
C ALA A 36 3.07 6.89 -9.49
N TRP A 37 1.95 6.49 -8.84
CA TRP A 37 1.92 5.45 -7.83
C TRP A 37 2.41 4.10 -8.38
N GLY A 38 1.89 3.66 -9.53
CA GLY A 38 2.27 2.39 -10.14
C GLY A 38 3.73 2.36 -10.59
N ALA A 39 4.25 3.47 -11.14
CA ALA A 39 5.67 3.60 -11.51
C ALA A 39 6.59 3.47 -10.28
N ARG A 40 6.26 4.17 -9.18
CA ARG A 40 7.00 4.06 -7.92
C ARG A 40 6.98 2.62 -7.38
N LEU A 41 5.79 1.99 -7.33
CA LEU A 41 5.64 0.64 -6.80
C LEU A 41 6.39 -0.37 -7.67
N THR A 42 6.30 -0.25 -9.00
CA THR A 42 7.05 -1.09 -9.96
C THR A 42 8.56 -0.94 -9.76
N PHE A 43 9.05 0.29 -9.63
CA PHE A 43 10.47 0.55 -9.34
C PHE A 43 10.90 -0.10 -8.02
N ASN A 44 10.11 0.05 -6.96
CA ASN A 44 10.39 -0.55 -5.66
C ASN A 44 10.42 -2.08 -5.70
N PHE A 45 9.48 -2.68 -6.42
CA PHE A 45 9.42 -4.13 -6.62
C PHE A 45 10.60 -4.64 -7.46
N ALA A 46 10.96 -3.92 -8.53
CA ALA A 46 12.08 -4.27 -9.40
C ALA A 46 13.42 -4.25 -8.64
N ARG A 47 13.72 -3.16 -7.90
CA ARG A 47 14.99 -3.06 -7.16
C ARG A 47 15.15 -4.09 -6.04
N LYS A 48 14.04 -4.62 -5.50
CA LYS A 48 14.02 -5.71 -4.52
C LYS A 48 14.17 -7.10 -5.14
N GLY A 49 14.35 -7.19 -6.47
CA GLY A 49 14.51 -8.46 -7.17
C GLY A 49 13.20 -9.18 -7.50
N GLY A 50 12.05 -8.51 -7.38
CA GLY A 50 10.75 -9.12 -7.61
C GLY A 50 10.54 -9.66 -9.03
N TYR A 51 11.23 -9.07 -10.02
CA TYR A 51 11.25 -9.59 -11.40
C TYR A 51 12.33 -10.65 -11.63
N SER A 52 13.32 -10.76 -10.74
CA SER A 52 14.44 -11.70 -10.83
C SER A 52 14.20 -13.02 -10.07
N GLY A 53 12.94 -13.30 -9.67
CA GLY A 53 12.56 -14.54 -9.01
C GLY A 53 12.68 -14.54 -7.49
N ALA A 54 12.99 -13.39 -6.86
CA ALA A 54 12.97 -13.29 -5.41
C ALA A 54 11.53 -13.49 -4.90
N GLU A 55 11.34 -14.49 -4.04
CA GLU A 55 10.07 -14.75 -3.37
C GLU A 55 9.98 -13.90 -2.08
N ASP A 56 8.81 -13.35 -1.79
CA ASP A 56 8.57 -12.67 -0.52
C ASP A 56 8.71 -13.67 0.64
N TYR A 57 9.45 -13.29 1.68
CA TYR A 57 9.79 -14.14 2.83
C TYR A 57 8.59 -14.69 3.59
N ARG A 58 7.40 -14.11 3.40
CA ARG A 58 6.15 -14.56 4.01
C ARG A 58 5.62 -15.85 3.40
N TRP A 59 5.88 -16.09 2.11
CA TRP A 59 5.36 -17.27 1.39
C TRP A 59 5.88 -18.60 1.92
N PRO A 60 7.20 -18.78 2.14
CA PRO A 60 7.71 -20.00 2.75
C PRO A 60 7.07 -20.30 4.11
N VAL A 61 6.84 -19.28 4.94
CA VAL A 61 6.22 -19.43 6.27
C VAL A 61 4.76 -19.88 6.14
N LEU A 62 3.99 -19.23 5.24
CA LEU A 62 2.59 -19.63 4.99
C LEU A 62 2.50 -21.06 4.45
N ARG A 63 3.40 -21.42 3.54
CA ARG A 63 3.45 -22.76 2.95
C ARG A 63 3.79 -23.83 3.98
N ALA A 64 4.72 -23.55 4.89
CA ALA A 64 5.10 -24.47 5.97
C ALA A 64 3.97 -24.67 6.99
N GLY A 65 3.09 -23.69 7.17
CA GLY A 65 1.97 -23.73 8.11
C GLY A 65 0.70 -24.42 7.58
N MET A 66 0.68 -24.87 6.32
CA MET A 66 -0.50 -25.42 5.65
C MET A 66 -0.18 -26.76 4.96
N LYS A 67 -1.20 -27.64 4.84
CA LYS A 67 -1.12 -28.78 3.92
C LYS A 67 -1.15 -28.27 2.47
N ASN A 68 -0.53 -29.03 1.55
CA ASN A 68 -0.43 -28.61 0.14
C ASN A 68 -1.78 -28.20 -0.47
N TRP A 69 -2.83 -28.97 -0.26
CA TRP A 69 -4.16 -28.64 -0.79
C TRP A 69 -4.75 -27.36 -0.17
N GLN A 70 -4.52 -27.11 1.13
CA GLN A 70 -4.96 -25.89 1.80
C GLN A 70 -4.24 -24.66 1.24
N PHE A 71 -2.92 -24.78 1.00
CA PHE A 71 -2.15 -23.72 0.38
C PHE A 71 -2.62 -23.43 -1.06
N GLN A 72 -2.98 -24.48 -1.85
CA GLN A 72 -3.54 -24.29 -3.19
C GLN A 72 -4.89 -23.56 -3.16
N LEU A 73 -5.80 -23.93 -2.26
CA LEU A 73 -7.06 -23.22 -2.07
C LEU A 73 -6.83 -21.76 -1.64
N PHE A 74 -5.95 -21.54 -0.67
CA PHE A 74 -5.57 -20.19 -0.27
C PHE A 74 -5.01 -19.37 -1.44
N ASN A 75 -4.16 -19.96 -2.26
CA ASN A 75 -3.58 -19.31 -3.43
C ASN A 75 -4.68 -18.91 -4.43
N ILE A 76 -5.60 -19.82 -4.76
CA ILE A 76 -6.69 -19.54 -5.71
C ILE A 76 -7.62 -18.45 -5.14
N PHE A 77 -8.15 -18.63 -3.95
CA PHE A 77 -9.20 -17.76 -3.43
C PHE A 77 -8.65 -16.41 -2.92
N PHE A 78 -7.54 -16.42 -2.20
CA PHE A 78 -7.00 -15.20 -1.61
C PHE A 78 -6.02 -14.48 -2.54
N ILE A 79 -5.09 -15.20 -3.16
CA ILE A 79 -4.06 -14.54 -3.98
C ILE A 79 -4.58 -14.23 -5.38
N VAL A 80 -5.25 -15.19 -6.03
CA VAL A 80 -5.71 -14.96 -7.41
C VAL A 80 -7.04 -14.21 -7.42
N LEU A 81 -8.10 -14.74 -6.80
CA LEU A 81 -9.43 -14.15 -6.92
C LEU A 81 -9.58 -12.87 -6.11
N TYR A 82 -9.36 -12.93 -4.79
CA TYR A 82 -9.58 -11.76 -3.93
C TYR A 82 -8.68 -10.57 -4.29
N GLN A 83 -7.38 -10.78 -4.51
CA GLN A 83 -6.48 -9.67 -4.83
C GLN A 83 -6.77 -9.06 -6.20
N ASN A 84 -7.07 -9.87 -7.25
CA ASN A 84 -7.46 -9.30 -8.54
C ASN A 84 -8.78 -8.53 -8.45
N PHE A 85 -9.76 -9.05 -7.72
CA PHE A 85 -11.02 -8.36 -7.48
C PHE A 85 -10.80 -7.05 -6.72
N LEU A 86 -9.94 -7.05 -5.72
CA LEU A 86 -9.58 -5.84 -4.98
C LEU A 86 -8.95 -4.77 -5.88
N LEU A 87 -8.04 -5.14 -6.80
CA LEU A 87 -7.45 -4.19 -7.75
C LEU A 87 -8.49 -3.51 -8.65
N VAL A 88 -9.52 -4.25 -9.06
CA VAL A 88 -10.67 -3.65 -9.76
C VAL A 88 -11.42 -2.69 -8.82
N LEU A 89 -11.75 -3.13 -7.60
CA LEU A 89 -12.55 -2.34 -6.67
C LEU A 89 -11.91 -1.01 -6.28
N ILE A 90 -10.59 -0.98 -6.05
CA ILE A 90 -9.87 0.27 -5.72
C ILE A 90 -9.80 1.24 -6.91
N SER A 91 -9.97 0.73 -8.13
CA SER A 91 -10.01 1.53 -9.37
C SER A 91 -11.42 2.08 -9.69
N LEU A 92 -12.48 1.55 -9.07
CA LEU A 92 -13.87 1.95 -9.36
C LEU A 92 -14.21 3.42 -9.06
N PRO A 93 -13.53 4.17 -8.17
CA PRO A 93 -13.75 5.61 -8.05
C PRO A 93 -13.57 6.36 -9.39
N ALA A 94 -12.68 5.90 -10.26
CA ALA A 94 -12.53 6.46 -11.61
C ALA A 94 -13.75 6.16 -12.50
N LEU A 95 -14.41 5.02 -12.36
CA LEU A 95 -15.70 4.74 -13.02
C LEU A 95 -16.79 5.70 -12.55
N THR A 96 -16.81 6.07 -11.26
CA THR A 96 -17.76 7.08 -10.77
C THR A 96 -17.52 8.43 -11.45
N ALA A 97 -16.27 8.89 -11.50
CA ALA A 97 -15.92 10.13 -12.20
C ALA A 97 -16.23 10.05 -13.70
N TYR A 98 -16.03 8.89 -14.34
CA TYR A 98 -16.37 8.67 -15.75
C TYR A 98 -17.87 8.75 -16.02
N ARG A 99 -18.71 8.24 -15.13
CA ARG A 99 -20.17 8.31 -15.29
C ARG A 99 -20.76 9.69 -15.00
N HIS A 100 -20.02 10.56 -14.31
CA HIS A 100 -20.48 11.88 -13.87
C HIS A 100 -19.51 12.99 -14.36
N GLN A 101 -19.27 13.02 -15.67
CA GLN A 101 -18.33 13.96 -16.30
C GLN A 101 -18.83 15.42 -16.34
N GLY A 102 -20.11 15.65 -16.01
CA GLY A 102 -20.71 17.00 -16.07
C GLY A 102 -20.25 17.97 -14.98
N THR A 103 -19.54 17.49 -13.93
CA THR A 103 -19.01 18.33 -12.88
C THR A 103 -17.58 18.78 -13.21
N ALA A 104 -17.34 20.09 -13.14
CA ALA A 104 -16.02 20.66 -13.38
C ALA A 104 -15.00 20.18 -12.33
N PHE A 105 -13.73 20.21 -12.70
CA PHE A 105 -12.63 20.08 -11.74
C PHE A 105 -12.57 21.35 -10.90
N ASP A 106 -12.60 21.22 -9.58
CA ASP A 106 -12.71 22.32 -8.64
C ASP A 106 -11.57 22.36 -7.59
N GLY A 107 -11.70 23.26 -6.61
CA GLY A 107 -10.70 23.43 -5.54
C GLY A 107 -10.58 22.21 -4.63
N TRP A 108 -11.66 21.43 -4.44
CA TRP A 108 -11.60 20.17 -3.68
C TRP A 108 -10.82 19.11 -4.42
N ASP A 109 -11.02 18.98 -5.73
CA ASP A 109 -10.21 18.07 -6.55
C ASP A 109 -8.73 18.42 -6.46
N LEU A 110 -8.39 19.73 -6.56
CA LEU A 110 -7.00 20.17 -6.43
C LEU A 110 -6.41 19.82 -5.04
N LEU A 111 -7.16 20.05 -3.98
CA LEU A 111 -6.74 19.71 -2.61
C LEU A 111 -6.48 18.20 -2.47
N LEU A 112 -7.38 17.38 -3.00
CA LEU A 112 -7.26 15.90 -2.94
C LEU A 112 -6.09 15.40 -3.81
N VAL A 113 -5.85 16.00 -4.97
CA VAL A 113 -4.69 15.71 -5.82
C VAL A 113 -3.38 16.05 -5.08
N LEU A 114 -3.29 17.23 -4.48
CA LEU A 114 -2.12 17.63 -3.69
C LEU A 114 -1.94 16.72 -2.47
N GLY A 115 -3.04 16.35 -1.80
CA GLY A 115 -3.04 15.38 -0.72
C GLY A 115 -2.50 14.01 -1.15
N PHE A 116 -2.95 13.50 -2.29
CA PHE A 116 -2.44 12.24 -2.85
C PHE A 116 -0.93 12.33 -3.14
N LEU A 117 -0.48 13.42 -3.78
CA LEU A 117 0.95 13.62 -4.07
C LEU A 117 1.80 13.70 -2.80
N PHE A 118 1.31 14.37 -1.77
CA PHE A 118 1.97 14.40 -0.45
C PHE A 118 2.09 12.98 0.15
N LEU A 119 1.02 12.20 0.09
CA LEU A 119 1.01 10.81 0.56
C LEU A 119 1.95 9.92 -0.26
N LEU A 120 1.98 10.09 -1.58
CA LEU A 120 2.90 9.39 -2.48
C LEU A 120 4.37 9.71 -2.17
N LEU A 121 4.67 10.98 -1.88
CA LEU A 121 6.01 11.40 -1.45
C LEU A 121 6.37 10.77 -0.11
N GLY A 122 5.47 10.79 0.86
CA GLY A 122 5.67 10.18 2.18
C GLY A 122 5.97 8.69 2.09
N GLU A 123 5.24 7.97 1.24
CA GLU A 123 5.49 6.55 1.00
C GLU A 123 6.83 6.30 0.29
N THR A 124 7.16 7.15 -0.69
CA THR A 124 8.46 7.07 -1.40
C THR A 124 9.62 7.25 -0.42
N VAL A 125 9.51 8.22 0.50
CA VAL A 125 10.52 8.46 1.55
C VAL A 125 10.61 7.26 2.51
N ALA A 126 9.47 6.71 2.95
CA ALA A 126 9.44 5.53 3.81
C ALA A 126 10.13 4.33 3.15
N ASP A 127 9.78 4.04 1.91
CA ASP A 127 10.39 2.96 1.13
C ASP A 127 11.90 3.16 0.91
N GLN A 128 12.33 4.41 0.68
CA GLN A 128 13.75 4.72 0.52
C GLN A 128 14.52 4.57 1.82
N GLN A 129 13.95 4.97 2.96
CA GLN A 129 14.55 4.76 4.28
C GLN A 129 14.71 3.26 4.56
N GLN A 130 13.69 2.47 4.30
CA GLN A 130 13.75 1.01 4.47
C GLN A 130 14.78 0.36 3.53
N TRP A 131 14.84 0.79 2.28
CA TRP A 131 15.84 0.31 1.31
C TRP A 131 17.26 0.59 1.79
N ASN A 132 17.55 1.85 2.14
CA ASN A 132 18.87 2.25 2.59
C ASN A 132 19.34 1.47 3.83
N PHE A 133 18.41 1.25 4.78
CA PHE A 133 18.68 0.44 5.97
C PHE A 133 19.04 -1.01 5.62
N GLN A 134 18.24 -1.65 4.75
CA GLN A 134 18.48 -3.04 4.37
C GLN A 134 19.78 -3.20 3.58
N GLU A 135 20.08 -2.29 2.66
CA GLU A 135 21.34 -2.31 1.89
C GLU A 135 22.56 -2.04 2.77
N GLY A 136 22.48 -1.09 3.70
CA GLY A 136 23.54 -0.85 4.69
C GLY A 136 23.78 -2.10 5.56
N LYS A 137 22.70 -2.75 6.01
CA LYS A 137 22.79 -4.00 6.78
C LYS A 137 23.44 -5.14 5.99
N LYS A 138 23.07 -5.31 4.72
CA LYS A 138 23.68 -6.32 3.85
C LYS A 138 25.18 -6.08 3.65
N LYS A 139 25.58 -4.83 3.37
CA LYS A 139 26.98 -4.44 3.19
C LYS A 139 27.81 -4.69 4.46
N LEU A 140 27.27 -4.36 5.64
CA LEU A 140 27.94 -4.60 6.91
C LEU A 140 28.16 -6.10 7.16
N ILE A 141 27.14 -6.93 6.94
CA ILE A 141 27.24 -8.39 7.09
C ILE A 141 28.26 -8.98 6.09
N ALA A 142 28.25 -8.52 4.83
CA ALA A 142 29.22 -8.95 3.82
C ALA A 142 30.66 -8.59 4.18
N ALA A 143 30.88 -7.51 4.93
CA ALA A 143 32.17 -7.11 5.47
C ALA A 143 32.55 -7.83 6.80
N GLY A 144 31.79 -8.84 7.24
CA GLY A 144 32.02 -9.58 8.47
C GLY A 144 31.54 -8.87 9.76
N GLY A 145 30.84 -7.74 9.62
CA GLY A 145 30.32 -6.99 10.75
C GLY A 145 28.96 -7.54 11.25
N VAL A 146 28.62 -7.21 12.48
CA VAL A 146 27.32 -7.55 13.09
C VAL A 146 26.46 -6.29 13.16
N PRO A 147 25.25 -6.29 12.58
CA PRO A 147 24.35 -5.15 12.69
C PRO A 147 23.92 -4.88 14.12
N GLU A 148 24.19 -3.69 14.64
CA GLU A 148 23.73 -3.24 15.95
C GLU A 148 22.20 -3.21 16.01
N LYS A 149 21.56 -2.69 14.96
CA LYS A 149 20.10 -2.63 14.84
C LYS A 149 19.59 -3.64 13.82
N ARG A 150 18.61 -4.40 14.20
CA ARG A 150 18.01 -5.45 13.36
C ARG A 150 16.86 -4.93 12.50
N PHE A 151 16.24 -3.81 12.90
CA PHE A 151 15.11 -3.15 12.27
C PHE A 151 15.27 -1.62 12.29
N LEU A 152 14.58 -0.93 11.38
CA LEU A 152 14.65 0.52 11.23
C LEU A 152 13.80 1.21 12.29
N THR A 153 14.41 2.17 13.01
CA THR A 153 13.77 2.96 14.08
C THR A 153 13.90 4.47 13.87
N ASN A 154 14.45 4.90 12.73
CA ASN A 154 14.75 6.31 12.44
C ASN A 154 13.82 6.84 11.34
N GLY A 155 13.80 8.16 11.17
CA GLY A 155 12.97 8.83 10.16
C GLY A 155 11.47 8.61 10.42
N LEU A 156 10.73 8.25 9.40
CA LEU A 156 9.29 7.95 9.51
C LEU A 156 9.00 6.72 10.39
N PHE A 157 9.93 5.77 10.46
CA PHE A 157 9.83 4.58 11.30
C PHE A 157 9.99 4.85 12.80
N LYS A 158 10.33 6.07 13.18
CA LYS A 158 10.27 6.53 14.58
C LYS A 158 8.81 6.69 15.06
N TYR A 159 7.89 7.01 14.14
CA TYR A 159 6.49 7.33 14.46
C TYR A 159 5.53 6.17 14.20
N SER A 160 5.87 5.26 13.30
CA SER A 160 5.08 4.08 12.94
C SER A 160 5.99 2.94 12.52
N ARG A 161 5.60 1.69 12.79
CA ARG A 161 6.32 0.48 12.32
C ARG A 161 6.18 0.26 10.81
N HIS A 162 5.09 0.76 10.22
CA HIS A 162 4.74 0.58 8.81
C HIS A 162 4.24 1.88 8.17
N PRO A 163 5.06 2.95 8.14
CA PRO A 163 4.62 4.24 7.60
C PRO A 163 4.24 4.14 6.12
N ASN A 164 4.90 3.29 5.35
CA ASN A 164 4.56 3.04 3.94
C ASN A 164 3.13 2.48 3.77
N TYR A 165 2.67 1.56 4.63
CA TYR A 165 1.30 1.05 4.59
C TYR A 165 0.26 2.12 4.89
N PHE A 166 0.56 3.00 5.85
CA PHE A 166 -0.30 4.15 6.16
C PHE A 166 -0.48 5.03 4.93
N PHE A 167 0.61 5.41 4.27
CA PHE A 167 0.56 6.26 3.08
C PHE A 167 -0.14 5.56 1.92
N GLU A 168 0.13 4.30 1.66
CA GLU A 168 -0.52 3.50 0.62
C GLU A 168 -2.05 3.49 0.80
N ILE A 169 -2.54 3.14 1.99
CA ILE A 169 -3.98 3.13 2.29
C ILE A 169 -4.60 4.51 2.05
N LYS A 170 -3.95 5.58 2.55
CA LYS A 170 -4.48 6.94 2.44
C LYS A 170 -4.53 7.46 1.00
N GLN A 171 -3.64 7.03 0.13
CA GLN A 171 -3.70 7.35 -1.31
C GLN A 171 -4.97 6.81 -1.96
N TRP A 172 -5.34 5.56 -1.67
CA TRP A 172 -6.56 4.96 -2.22
C TRP A 172 -7.84 5.57 -1.64
N TRP A 173 -7.81 6.01 -0.38
CA TRP A 173 -8.87 6.84 0.18
C TRP A 173 -8.96 8.21 -0.49
N ALA A 174 -7.83 8.86 -0.79
CA ALA A 174 -7.83 10.13 -1.51
C ALA A 174 -8.40 9.96 -2.94
N LEU A 175 -8.02 8.88 -3.64
CA LEU A 175 -8.59 8.56 -4.96
C LEU A 175 -10.11 8.32 -4.88
N TYR A 176 -10.60 7.66 -3.83
CA TYR A 176 -12.01 7.48 -3.57
C TYR A 176 -12.72 8.83 -3.40
N LEU A 177 -12.15 9.75 -2.62
CA LEU A 177 -12.72 11.08 -2.38
C LEU A 177 -12.77 11.93 -3.66
N ILE A 178 -11.79 11.82 -4.55
CA ILE A 178 -11.84 12.45 -5.88
C ILE A 178 -13.06 11.92 -6.67
N GLY A 179 -13.30 10.61 -6.64
CA GLY A 179 -14.51 10.04 -7.24
C GLY A 179 -15.80 10.52 -6.57
N CYS A 180 -15.82 10.68 -5.23
CA CYS A 180 -16.96 11.24 -4.50
C CYS A 180 -17.27 12.67 -4.90
N ASN A 181 -16.24 13.50 -5.13
CA ASN A 181 -16.40 14.89 -5.51
C ASN A 181 -17.13 15.03 -6.86
N SER A 182 -17.00 14.05 -7.77
CA SER A 182 -17.73 14.06 -9.04
C SER A 182 -19.26 13.99 -8.92
N ILE A 183 -19.77 13.50 -7.79
CA ILE A 183 -21.23 13.32 -7.55
C ILE A 183 -21.73 14.10 -6.33
N GLY A 184 -20.84 14.74 -5.57
CA GLY A 184 -21.21 15.46 -4.34
C GLY A 184 -21.65 14.55 -3.18
N LEU A 185 -21.33 13.25 -3.20
CA LEU A 185 -21.74 12.27 -2.19
C LEU A 185 -20.52 11.57 -1.59
N LEU A 186 -20.34 11.70 -0.27
CA LEU A 186 -19.25 11.05 0.46
C LEU A 186 -19.39 9.52 0.56
N PHE A 187 -20.61 9.02 0.60
CA PHE A 187 -20.87 7.59 0.73
C PHE A 187 -21.45 7.04 -0.57
N GLN A 188 -20.66 6.23 -1.26
CA GLN A 188 -21.05 5.55 -2.48
C GLN A 188 -20.50 4.12 -2.50
N ARG A 189 -21.04 3.28 -3.40
CA ARG A 189 -20.72 1.84 -3.43
C ARG A 189 -19.23 1.55 -3.65
N THR A 190 -18.49 2.44 -4.30
CA THR A 190 -17.05 2.26 -4.56
C THR A 190 -16.19 2.38 -3.30
N ILE A 191 -16.76 2.78 -2.14
CA ILE A 191 -16.09 2.76 -0.82
C ILE A 191 -15.60 1.35 -0.46
N ILE A 192 -16.23 0.31 -0.99
CA ILE A 192 -15.85 -1.08 -0.70
C ILE A 192 -14.39 -1.36 -1.07
N GLY A 193 -13.85 -0.72 -2.12
CA GLY A 193 -12.45 -0.87 -2.53
C GLY A 193 -11.47 -0.45 -1.44
N PRO A 194 -11.40 0.83 -1.05
CA PRO A 194 -10.49 1.30 0.01
C PRO A 194 -10.77 0.66 1.37
N VAL A 195 -12.01 0.27 1.68
CA VAL A 195 -12.33 -0.48 2.92
C VAL A 195 -11.68 -1.86 2.90
N LEU A 196 -11.87 -2.64 1.85
CA LEU A 196 -11.26 -3.98 1.73
C LEU A 196 -9.74 -3.90 1.66
N LEU A 197 -9.18 -2.89 1.00
CA LEU A 197 -7.74 -2.63 1.01
C LEU A 197 -7.24 -2.37 2.44
N THR A 198 -7.92 -1.51 3.19
CA THR A 198 -7.57 -1.22 4.58
C THR A 198 -7.58 -2.49 5.44
N LEU A 199 -8.62 -3.33 5.30
CA LEU A 199 -8.71 -4.59 6.02
C LEU A 199 -7.59 -5.57 5.63
N LEU A 200 -7.23 -5.63 4.33
CA LEU A 200 -6.10 -6.43 3.86
C LEU A 200 -4.78 -5.98 4.50
N PHE A 201 -4.54 -4.66 4.55
CA PHE A 201 -3.32 -4.13 5.15
C PHE A 201 -3.28 -4.35 6.67
N ILE A 202 -4.39 -4.21 7.39
CA ILE A 202 -4.47 -4.54 8.82
C ILE A 202 -4.11 -6.02 9.05
N GLY A 203 -4.67 -6.94 8.26
CA GLY A 203 -4.33 -8.37 8.33
C GLY A 203 -2.86 -8.65 8.01
N SER A 204 -2.33 -8.01 6.96
CA SER A 204 -0.93 -8.14 6.54
C SER A 204 0.04 -7.60 7.61
N THR A 205 -0.28 -6.44 8.20
CA THR A 205 0.50 -5.84 9.30
C THR A 205 0.59 -6.78 10.49
N ARG A 206 -0.56 -7.28 10.97
CA ARG A 206 -0.60 -8.23 12.10
C ARG A 206 0.23 -9.49 11.83
N PHE A 207 0.13 -10.02 10.63
CA PHE A 207 0.92 -11.20 10.24
C PHE A 207 2.42 -10.89 10.20
N THR A 208 2.82 -9.78 9.58
CA THR A 208 4.23 -9.34 9.49
C THR A 208 4.81 -9.05 10.88
N GLU A 209 4.05 -8.40 11.76
CA GLU A 209 4.48 -8.14 13.14
C GLU A 209 4.66 -9.41 13.95
N LYS A 210 3.73 -10.38 13.83
CA LYS A 210 3.87 -11.69 14.45
C LYS A 210 5.17 -12.40 14.03
N LEU A 211 5.52 -12.35 12.75
CA LEU A 211 6.77 -12.90 12.24
C LEU A 211 8.00 -12.14 12.77
N SER A 212 7.91 -10.83 12.84
CA SER A 212 8.99 -9.97 13.36
C SER A 212 9.23 -10.21 14.84
N LEU A 213 8.17 -10.30 15.65
CA LEU A 213 8.24 -10.62 17.08
C LEU A 213 8.83 -12.02 17.34
N ALA A 214 8.45 -13.02 16.55
CA ALA A 214 8.99 -14.35 16.65
C ALA A 214 10.51 -14.42 16.36
N LYS A 215 10.98 -13.54 15.45
CA LYS A 215 12.40 -13.46 15.07
C LYS A 215 13.21 -12.52 15.98
N TYR A 216 12.59 -11.45 16.47
CA TYR A 216 13.21 -10.36 17.23
C TYR A 216 12.29 -9.97 18.39
N PRO A 217 12.43 -10.57 19.60
CA PRO A 217 11.59 -10.24 20.75
C PRO A 217 11.61 -8.76 21.14
N GLU A 218 12.75 -8.07 20.94
CA GLU A 218 12.92 -6.65 21.18
C GLU A 218 12.05 -5.75 20.27
N TYR A 219 11.49 -6.29 19.19
CA TYR A 219 10.58 -5.59 18.27
C TYR A 219 9.29 -5.13 18.98
N GLY A 220 8.86 -5.82 20.03
CA GLY A 220 7.67 -5.48 20.82
C GLY A 220 7.75 -4.13 21.53
N GLY A 221 8.96 -3.62 21.82
CA GLY A 221 9.18 -2.31 22.44
C GLY A 221 9.06 -1.10 21.50
N LEU A 222 8.87 -1.30 20.21
CA LEU A 222 8.70 -0.20 19.24
C LEU A 222 7.29 0.40 19.30
N PRO A 223 7.10 1.68 18.90
CA PRO A 223 5.77 2.28 18.75
C PRO A 223 4.86 1.42 17.86
N GLU A 224 3.66 1.12 18.36
CA GLU A 224 2.64 0.43 17.57
C GLU A 224 2.06 1.36 16.50
N GLU A 225 1.57 0.76 15.42
CA GLU A 225 0.96 1.52 14.35
C GLU A 225 -0.44 1.98 14.75
N HIS A 226 -0.73 3.29 14.64
CA HIS A 226 -2.06 3.84 14.82
C HIS A 226 -2.93 3.62 13.55
N ILE A 227 -3.10 2.37 13.12
CA ILE A 227 -4.17 1.99 12.22
C ILE A 227 -5.34 1.48 13.09
N GLY A 228 -6.09 2.42 13.67
CA GLY A 228 -7.43 2.15 14.19
C GLY A 228 -7.56 1.42 15.52
N HIS A 229 -6.55 1.35 16.38
CA HIS A 229 -6.73 0.86 17.75
C HIS A 229 -6.15 1.84 18.78
N HIS A 230 -7.04 2.51 19.51
CA HIS A 230 -6.75 3.01 20.84
C HIS A 230 -6.51 1.81 21.76
N SER A 231 -5.28 1.39 21.94
CA SER A 231 -4.95 0.60 23.11
C SER A 231 -4.58 1.57 24.23
N LEU A 232 -5.47 1.64 25.22
CA LEU A 232 -5.30 2.37 26.48
C LEU A 232 -4.27 1.67 27.39
N ASP A 233 -3.05 1.45 26.94
CA ASP A 233 -2.00 0.93 27.83
C ASP A 233 -0.69 1.69 27.66
N ARG A 234 -0.66 2.91 28.28
CA ARG A 234 0.54 3.75 28.42
C ARG A 234 1.41 3.34 29.62
N LYS A 235 1.49 2.08 29.99
CA LYS A 235 2.24 1.67 31.21
C LYS A 235 3.53 0.88 31.01
N ALA A 236 4.07 0.79 29.82
CA ALA A 236 5.30 0.02 29.59
C ALA A 236 6.50 0.87 29.09
N TRP A 237 6.55 2.16 29.43
CA TRP A 237 7.77 2.96 29.21
C TRP A 237 8.27 3.49 30.55
N ARG A 238 9.19 2.77 31.16
CA ARG A 238 10.16 3.33 32.12
C ARG A 238 11.56 2.98 31.61
N PRO A 239 12.52 3.95 31.76
CA PRO A 239 13.89 3.85 31.26
C PRO A 239 14.69 2.73 31.93
#